data_9d9545715702833a49b0e7d0f07d79eb
#
_entry.id   9d9545715702833a49b0e7d0f07d79eb
#
_cell.length_a   1.000
_cell.length_b   1.000
_cell.length_c   1.000
_cell.angle_alpha   90.00
_cell.angle_beta   90.00
_cell.angle_gamma   90.00
#
_symmetry.space_group_name_H-M   'P 1'
#
loop_
_entity.id
_entity.type
_entity.pdbx_description
1 polymer ?
#
loop_
_entity_poly.entity_id
_entity_poly.type
_entity_poly.pdbx_seq_one_letter_code
_entity_poly.pdbx_strand_id
1 'polypeptide(L)'
;MGKKIISAIAAVGLLAAGVYLGSQFGSDNSATIVGGADRYAQKSGATSAAVGSLAKSVGASGKGQVHAVRDGESIQAAVQKAQPGDVIQVYPGTYKETVYIDKDDILLSGVIVDGQWPTMEGGQKLNDAVLYSGNSITVENLHITHYKGNAIMGQAGNNFLIRNNRVIDTGVYGIFPQLGKNGLVSNNVLSGIEDAAIYIGMCDNVHVNNNEVFANVAGIEIENSRHSIVENNKVYNNTGGILAFITPGLPIKTTFDVIIRNNFITDNNHPNFGAPGSIVSGVPAGTGIIVMAADEVTIENNIISGNKNVGIVITDHDSFANITKDPDSDPHSDKVSILNNLMFNNGAEPIDDIKALKIASLTSGPVDIISVGTSRDSCLLNPGQYPSLGTKSFGTCGFSTTADTVTYLLPEPVAPREFKLEEKGKMVYYGVCAGCHAYNMRMIGPPVETIQALYMDNPQGIVDYISNPTKKRDDYPAMPKQDYLSPEIRRAAAEFMLNTDSKGVFHDPALNQQK
;
A
#
# COMPACT_ATOMS: atom_id res chain seq x y z
N MET A 1 -3.37 23.26 48.88
CA MET A 1 -2.07 22.82 48.33
C MET A 1 -1.83 21.29 48.39
N GLY A 2 -2.71 20.52 49.04
CA GLY A 2 -2.48 19.07 49.30
C GLY A 2 -2.98 18.08 48.21
N LYS A 3 -3.82 18.49 47.27
CA LYS A 3 -4.42 17.56 46.27
C LYS A 3 -3.64 17.39 44.94
N LYS A 4 -2.67 18.26 44.67
CA LYS A 4 -1.83 18.16 43.45
C LYS A 4 -0.57 17.31 43.62
N ILE A 5 -0.18 17.00 44.82
CA ILE A 5 1.04 16.21 45.12
C ILE A 5 0.74 14.70 45.06
N ILE A 6 -0.47 14.28 45.39
CA ILE A 6 -0.87 12.86 45.40
C ILE A 6 -1.02 12.31 43.96
N SER A 7 -1.43 13.14 43.00
CA SER A 7 -1.55 12.72 41.58
C SER A 7 -0.19 12.54 40.87
N ALA A 8 0.83 13.28 41.28
CA ALA A 8 2.18 13.17 40.72
C ALA A 8 2.92 11.90 41.19
N ILE A 9 2.67 11.48 42.45
CA ILE A 9 3.31 10.28 43.03
C ILE A 9 2.72 8.99 42.41
N ALA A 10 1.42 8.98 42.12
CA ALA A 10 0.77 7.85 41.47
C ALA A 10 1.23 7.66 40.02
N ALA A 11 1.48 8.77 39.28
CA ALA A 11 1.99 8.72 37.93
C ALA A 11 3.45 8.21 37.83
N VAL A 12 4.30 8.58 38.77
CA VAL A 12 5.69 8.13 38.85
C VAL A 12 5.77 6.64 39.25
N GLY A 13 4.88 6.18 40.14
CA GLY A 13 4.79 4.77 40.55
C GLY A 13 4.37 3.83 39.42
N LEU A 14 3.46 4.26 38.54
CA LEU A 14 3.02 3.51 37.38
C LEU A 14 4.08 3.45 36.26
N LEU A 15 4.83 4.53 36.07
CA LEU A 15 5.97 4.54 35.14
C LEU A 15 7.12 3.64 35.63
N ALA A 16 7.43 3.63 36.91
CA ALA A 16 8.46 2.76 37.49
C ALA A 16 8.07 1.28 37.42
N ALA A 17 6.78 0.94 37.63
CA ALA A 17 6.28 -0.43 37.50
C ALA A 17 6.28 -0.90 36.02
N GLY A 18 5.96 -0.02 35.07
CA GLY A 18 6.02 -0.33 33.63
C GLY A 18 7.46 -0.58 33.15
N VAL A 19 8.42 0.21 33.60
CA VAL A 19 9.84 0.04 33.27
C VAL A 19 10.42 -1.21 33.95
N TYR A 20 10.02 -1.50 35.21
CA TYR A 20 10.50 -2.69 35.93
C TYR A 20 9.96 -3.99 35.32
N LEU A 21 8.70 -4.03 34.89
CA LEU A 21 8.13 -5.17 34.18
C LEU A 21 8.75 -5.34 32.77
N GLY A 22 9.07 -4.25 32.08
CA GLY A 22 9.77 -4.29 30.78
C GLY A 22 11.19 -4.85 30.89
N SER A 23 11.91 -4.55 31.98
CA SER A 23 13.29 -5.02 32.19
C SER A 23 13.41 -6.49 32.60
N GLN A 24 12.34 -7.11 33.14
CA GLN A 24 12.34 -8.54 33.50
C GLN A 24 12.08 -9.47 32.31
N PHE A 25 11.63 -8.93 31.16
CA PHE A 25 11.40 -9.71 29.93
C PHE A 25 12.55 -9.60 28.90
N GLY A 26 13.67 -9.00 29.29
CA GLY A 26 14.76 -8.63 28.38
C GLY A 26 16.07 -9.43 28.53
N SER A 27 16.09 -10.62 29.13
CA SER A 27 17.31 -11.40 29.23
C SER A 27 17.10 -12.88 28.99
N ASP A 28 17.01 -13.25 27.72
CA ASP A 28 17.47 -14.56 27.23
C ASP A 28 18.01 -14.38 25.80
N ASN A 29 19.32 -14.18 25.74
CA ASN A 29 20.09 -14.05 24.52
C ASN A 29 20.52 -15.44 24.03
N SER A 30 19.73 -16.03 23.18
CA SER A 30 20.17 -16.94 22.11
C SER A 30 19.10 -16.94 21.00
N ALA A 31 18.96 -15.79 20.33
CA ALA A 31 18.07 -15.67 19.18
C ALA A 31 18.82 -16.12 17.93
N THR A 32 18.71 -17.38 17.59
CA THR A 32 18.67 -17.77 16.19
C THR A 32 17.57 -16.92 15.52
N ILE A 33 17.89 -16.19 14.47
CA ILE A 33 16.93 -15.37 13.73
C ILE A 33 15.97 -16.33 13.03
N VAL A 34 14.90 -16.68 13.72
CA VAL A 34 13.75 -17.35 13.12
C VAL A 34 12.86 -16.26 12.57
N GLY A 35 12.49 -16.34 11.30
CA GLY A 35 11.68 -15.34 10.61
C GLY A 35 10.42 -14.94 11.40
N GLY A 36 9.98 -13.68 11.26
CA GLY A 36 8.90 -13.09 12.06
C GLY A 36 7.58 -13.88 12.08
N ALA A 37 7.32 -14.71 11.06
CA ALA A 37 6.17 -15.61 10.99
C ALA A 37 6.14 -16.64 12.15
N ASP A 38 7.28 -17.16 12.56
CA ASP A 38 7.33 -18.21 13.60
C ASP A 38 7.05 -17.68 15.02
N ARG A 39 7.36 -16.41 15.28
CA ARG A 39 7.03 -15.79 16.58
C ARG A 39 5.54 -15.51 16.76
N TYR A 40 4.84 -15.29 15.66
CA TYR A 40 3.41 -14.98 15.70
C TYR A 40 2.58 -16.27 15.88
N ALA A 41 2.97 -17.35 15.24
CA ALA A 41 2.35 -18.66 15.37
C ALA A 41 2.36 -19.18 16.82
N GLN A 42 3.40 -18.86 17.59
CA GLN A 42 3.49 -19.24 19.00
C GLN A 42 2.55 -18.46 19.93
N LYS A 43 2.13 -17.25 19.56
CA LYS A 43 1.24 -16.40 20.39
C LYS A 43 -0.24 -16.53 20.09
N SER A 44 -0.62 -16.92 18.87
CA SER A 44 -2.01 -16.90 18.42
C SER A 44 -2.76 -18.22 18.62
N GLY A 45 -2.12 -19.27 19.11
CA GLY A 45 -2.75 -20.60 19.22
C GLY A 45 -3.08 -21.27 17.89
N ALA A 46 -2.79 -20.59 16.77
CA ALA A 46 -2.83 -21.21 15.46
C ALA A 46 -1.73 -22.27 15.39
N THR A 47 -2.06 -23.48 15.00
CA THR A 47 -1.07 -24.55 14.85
C THR A 47 0.03 -24.07 13.91
N SER A 48 1.29 -24.10 14.35
CA SER A 48 2.46 -23.67 13.58
C SER A 48 2.52 -24.28 12.17
N ALA A 49 1.84 -25.38 11.95
CA ALA A 49 1.67 -26.04 10.65
C ALA A 49 0.81 -25.23 9.65
N ALA A 50 -0.23 -24.52 10.08
CA ALA A 50 -1.10 -23.76 9.17
C ALA A 50 -0.41 -22.48 8.67
N VAL A 51 0.26 -21.73 9.55
CA VAL A 51 1.01 -20.51 9.17
C VAL A 51 2.25 -20.87 8.34
N GLY A 52 2.95 -21.96 8.67
CA GLY A 52 4.11 -22.45 7.91
C GLY A 52 3.76 -22.98 6.52
N SER A 53 2.51 -23.49 6.31
CA SER A 53 2.06 -23.92 4.98
C SER A 53 1.67 -22.72 4.10
N LEU A 54 1.06 -21.69 4.67
CA LEU A 54 0.60 -20.49 3.95
C LEU A 54 1.77 -19.60 3.49
N ALA A 55 2.84 -19.52 4.28
CA ALA A 55 4.05 -18.82 3.88
C ALA A 55 4.81 -19.49 2.72
N LYS A 56 4.48 -20.75 2.38
CA LYS A 56 5.11 -21.49 1.27
C LYS A 56 4.56 -21.11 -0.10
N SER A 57 3.39 -20.50 -0.17
CA SER A 57 2.75 -20.11 -1.44
C SER A 57 3.20 -18.76 -1.96
N VAL A 58 3.96 -18.00 -1.18
CA VAL A 58 4.44 -16.64 -1.53
C VAL A 58 5.95 -16.53 -1.36
N GLY A 59 6.56 -15.64 -2.14
CA GLY A 59 7.99 -15.36 -2.11
C GLY A 59 8.85 -16.34 -2.90
N ALA A 60 10.11 -15.99 -2.99
CA ALA A 60 11.12 -16.74 -3.71
C ALA A 60 11.58 -17.99 -2.94
N SER A 61 11.95 -19.01 -3.69
CA SER A 61 12.44 -20.28 -3.13
C SER A 61 13.81 -20.14 -2.44
N GLY A 62 14.67 -19.23 -2.94
CA GLY A 62 16.01 -18.98 -2.45
C GLY A 62 16.94 -20.19 -2.52
N LYS A 63 16.69 -21.12 -3.45
CA LYS A 63 17.45 -22.39 -3.57
C LYS A 63 18.57 -22.35 -4.62
N GLY A 64 18.64 -21.26 -5.39
CA GLY A 64 19.62 -21.09 -6.45
C GLY A 64 20.96 -20.55 -5.96
N GLN A 65 21.71 -19.95 -6.88
CA GLN A 65 23.00 -19.34 -6.60
C GLN A 65 22.84 -18.06 -5.75
N VAL A 66 23.83 -17.79 -4.89
CA VAL A 66 23.93 -16.54 -4.15
C VAL A 66 24.87 -15.59 -4.89
N HIS A 67 24.34 -14.45 -5.30
CA HIS A 67 25.07 -13.33 -5.87
C HIS A 67 25.29 -12.28 -4.76
N ALA A 68 26.48 -12.26 -4.19
CA ALA A 68 26.83 -11.26 -3.17
C ALA A 68 27.12 -9.91 -3.83
N VAL A 69 26.49 -8.85 -3.33
CA VAL A 69 26.70 -7.46 -3.77
C VAL A 69 27.20 -6.64 -2.60
N ARG A 70 28.38 -6.04 -2.76
CA ARG A 70 29.04 -5.24 -1.73
C ARG A 70 29.03 -3.76 -2.10
N ASP A 71 29.34 -2.90 -1.15
CA ASP A 71 29.44 -1.46 -1.38
C ASP A 71 30.35 -1.14 -2.58
N GLY A 72 29.87 -0.28 -3.49
CA GLY A 72 30.51 0.04 -4.76
C GLY A 72 30.19 -0.92 -5.93
N GLU A 73 29.48 -2.02 -5.69
CA GLU A 73 28.98 -2.91 -6.73
C GLU A 73 27.51 -2.57 -7.09
N SER A 74 27.01 -3.09 -8.21
CA SER A 74 25.64 -2.84 -8.69
C SER A 74 24.73 -4.03 -8.38
N ILE A 75 23.61 -3.75 -7.70
CA ILE A 75 22.53 -4.71 -7.46
C ILE A 75 21.90 -5.11 -8.81
N GLN A 76 21.64 -4.13 -9.69
CA GLN A 76 21.06 -4.38 -11.02
C GLN A 76 21.94 -5.31 -11.87
N ALA A 77 23.26 -5.14 -11.80
CA ALA A 77 24.18 -6.03 -12.52
C ALA A 77 24.16 -7.48 -12.00
N ALA A 78 23.93 -7.67 -10.70
CA ALA A 78 23.72 -9.00 -10.12
C ALA A 78 22.36 -9.60 -10.55
N VAL A 79 21.28 -8.81 -10.51
CA VAL A 79 19.96 -9.22 -11.00
C VAL A 79 20.01 -9.64 -12.47
N GLN A 80 20.74 -8.93 -13.31
CA GLN A 80 20.88 -9.29 -14.74
C GLN A 80 21.52 -10.68 -14.96
N LYS A 81 22.44 -11.09 -14.09
CA LYS A 81 23.12 -12.39 -14.16
C LYS A 81 22.32 -13.52 -13.53
N ALA A 82 21.41 -13.20 -12.64
CA ALA A 82 20.64 -14.18 -11.87
C ALA A 82 19.74 -15.04 -12.77
N GLN A 83 19.46 -16.24 -12.30
CA GLN A 83 18.50 -17.18 -12.87
C GLN A 83 17.36 -17.39 -11.87
N PRO A 84 16.18 -17.89 -12.29
CA PRO A 84 15.11 -18.25 -11.37
C PRO A 84 15.59 -19.16 -10.22
N GLY A 85 15.25 -18.79 -9.00
CA GLY A 85 15.69 -19.44 -7.77
C GLY A 85 16.86 -18.77 -7.07
N ASP A 86 17.54 -17.83 -7.72
CA ASP A 86 18.75 -17.20 -7.20
C ASP A 86 18.47 -16.16 -6.11
N VAL A 87 19.49 -15.92 -5.31
CA VAL A 87 19.51 -14.96 -4.21
C VAL A 87 20.46 -13.81 -4.55
N ILE A 88 19.94 -12.60 -4.54
CA ILE A 88 20.76 -11.38 -4.59
C ILE A 88 20.97 -10.91 -3.15
N GLN A 89 22.15 -11.16 -2.63
CA GLN A 89 22.50 -10.86 -1.24
C GLN A 89 23.25 -9.53 -1.15
N VAL A 90 22.56 -8.48 -0.67
CA VAL A 90 23.09 -7.10 -0.63
C VAL A 90 23.67 -6.80 0.75
N TYR A 91 24.96 -6.51 0.80
CA TYR A 91 25.65 -6.16 2.03
C TYR A 91 25.55 -4.66 2.35
N PRO A 92 25.83 -4.23 3.61
CA PRO A 92 25.83 -2.82 3.97
C PRO A 92 26.67 -1.97 3.01
N GLY A 93 26.09 -0.86 2.57
CA GLY A 93 26.63 0.07 1.59
C GLY A 93 25.56 1.04 1.14
N THR A 94 25.90 1.98 0.25
CA THR A 94 24.96 2.94 -0.34
C THR A 94 24.85 2.74 -1.84
N TYR A 95 23.70 2.30 -2.29
CA TYR A 95 23.38 1.94 -3.67
C TYR A 95 22.52 3.01 -4.31
N LYS A 96 23.02 3.67 -5.36
CA LYS A 96 22.34 4.78 -6.06
C LYS A 96 21.89 4.34 -7.43
N GLU A 97 20.93 3.43 -7.46
CA GLU A 97 20.43 2.83 -8.70
C GLU A 97 18.95 2.46 -8.60
N THR A 98 18.32 2.19 -9.73
CA THR A 98 17.03 1.52 -9.84
C THR A 98 17.28 0.05 -10.18
N VAL A 99 16.61 -0.84 -9.47
CA VAL A 99 16.69 -2.29 -9.66
C VAL A 99 15.40 -2.78 -10.30
N TYR A 100 15.49 -3.46 -11.44
CA TYR A 100 14.35 -4.08 -12.11
C TYR A 100 14.51 -5.61 -12.18
N ILE A 101 13.58 -6.32 -11.58
CA ILE A 101 13.55 -7.78 -11.49
C ILE A 101 12.44 -8.29 -12.42
N ASP A 102 12.82 -8.72 -13.62
CA ASP A 102 11.93 -9.26 -14.65
C ASP A 102 11.88 -10.80 -14.70
N LYS A 103 12.66 -11.45 -13.85
CA LYS A 103 12.76 -12.91 -13.72
C LYS A 103 11.95 -13.40 -12.54
N ASP A 104 11.41 -14.61 -12.68
CA ASP A 104 10.68 -15.28 -11.61
C ASP A 104 11.61 -15.81 -10.53
N ASP A 105 11.06 -16.06 -9.34
CA ASP A 105 11.71 -16.74 -8.22
C ASP A 105 13.04 -16.09 -7.79
N ILE A 106 13.07 -14.76 -7.65
CA ILE A 106 14.26 -14.02 -7.20
C ILE A 106 14.07 -13.53 -5.77
N LEU A 107 15.04 -13.85 -4.93
CA LEU A 107 15.17 -13.31 -3.57
C LEU A 107 16.17 -12.14 -3.56
N LEU A 108 15.67 -10.91 -3.41
CA LEU A 108 16.48 -9.73 -3.13
C LEU A 108 16.51 -9.51 -1.61
N SER A 109 17.62 -9.83 -0.98
CA SER A 109 17.76 -9.84 0.47
C SER A 109 18.94 -9.00 0.96
N GLY A 110 18.65 -8.03 1.81
CA GLY A 110 19.68 -7.27 2.52
C GLY A 110 20.30 -8.08 3.66
N VAL A 111 21.61 -7.94 3.84
CA VAL A 111 22.34 -8.45 5.00
C VAL A 111 22.54 -7.30 5.99
N ILE A 112 22.04 -7.45 7.20
CA ILE A 112 22.22 -6.46 8.26
C ILE A 112 23.40 -6.88 9.10
N VAL A 113 24.45 -6.06 9.17
CA VAL A 113 25.67 -6.32 9.93
C VAL A 113 25.84 -5.23 10.98
N ASP A 114 25.89 -5.60 12.24
CA ASP A 114 26.06 -4.66 13.37
C ASP A 114 25.08 -3.47 13.34
N GLY A 115 23.83 -3.75 12.92
CA GLY A 115 22.78 -2.74 12.79
C GLY A 115 22.88 -1.86 11.54
N GLN A 116 23.86 -2.07 10.68
CA GLN A 116 24.01 -1.38 9.41
C GLN A 116 23.22 -2.10 8.32
N TRP A 117 22.42 -1.34 7.61
CA TRP A 117 21.54 -1.80 6.54
C TRP A 117 22.15 -1.49 5.17
N PRO A 118 21.95 -2.36 4.16
CA PRO A 118 22.13 -1.92 2.79
C PRO A 118 21.09 -0.83 2.48
N THR A 119 21.58 0.32 2.00
CA THR A 119 20.76 1.51 1.77
C THR A 119 20.66 1.79 0.28
N MET A 120 19.47 1.74 -0.26
CA MET A 120 19.16 2.26 -1.60
C MET A 120 18.80 3.74 -1.48
N GLU A 121 19.56 4.61 -2.15
CA GLU A 121 19.51 6.07 -2.01
C GLU A 121 19.19 6.74 -3.36
N GLY A 122 17.98 7.28 -3.50
CA GLY A 122 17.51 7.91 -4.75
C GLY A 122 18.05 9.31 -4.99
N GLY A 123 18.55 10.00 -3.96
CA GLY A 123 19.11 11.35 -4.03
C GLY A 123 18.11 12.41 -4.53
N GLN A 124 16.82 12.19 -4.39
CA GLN A 124 15.73 13.01 -4.96
C GLN A 124 15.84 13.17 -6.50
N LYS A 125 16.41 12.17 -7.18
CA LYS A 125 16.64 12.17 -8.64
C LYS A 125 16.11 10.93 -9.32
N LEU A 126 16.35 9.75 -8.73
CA LEU A 126 15.83 8.49 -9.25
C LEU A 126 14.34 8.36 -8.95
N ASN A 127 13.60 7.73 -9.85
CA ASN A 127 12.16 7.59 -9.70
C ASN A 127 11.83 6.44 -8.73
N ASP A 128 12.21 5.22 -9.06
CA ASP A 128 11.88 4.03 -8.30
C ASP A 128 13.14 3.31 -7.82
N ALA A 129 13.08 2.67 -6.64
CA ALA A 129 14.20 1.90 -6.14
C ALA A 129 14.17 0.46 -6.66
N VAL A 130 13.11 -0.28 -6.37
CA VAL A 130 12.91 -1.66 -6.81
C VAL A 130 11.63 -1.76 -7.62
N LEU A 131 11.74 -2.23 -8.84
CA LEU A 131 10.63 -2.61 -9.71
C LEU A 131 10.69 -4.12 -9.94
N TYR A 132 9.55 -4.80 -9.90
CA TYR A 132 9.51 -6.21 -10.29
C TYR A 132 8.28 -6.52 -11.15
N SER A 133 8.47 -7.38 -12.13
CA SER A 133 7.40 -8.00 -12.92
C SER A 133 7.46 -9.53 -12.88
N GLY A 134 8.53 -10.08 -12.31
CA GLY A 134 8.67 -11.51 -12.06
C GLY A 134 7.68 -12.01 -11.01
N ASN A 135 7.38 -13.30 -11.05
CA ASN A 135 6.54 -13.99 -10.08
C ASN A 135 7.38 -14.58 -8.94
N SER A 136 6.78 -14.81 -7.79
CA SER A 136 7.46 -15.37 -6.60
C SER A 136 8.68 -14.54 -6.21
N ILE A 137 8.53 -13.21 -6.18
CA ILE A 137 9.61 -12.30 -5.78
C ILE A 137 9.58 -12.10 -4.27
N THR A 138 10.75 -12.09 -3.66
CA THR A 138 10.94 -11.62 -2.29
C THR A 138 11.83 -10.39 -2.27
N VAL A 139 11.39 -9.33 -1.57
CA VAL A 139 12.21 -8.15 -1.26
C VAL A 139 12.23 -7.96 0.25
N GLU A 140 13.42 -8.03 0.83
CA GLU A 140 13.54 -7.96 2.29
C GLU A 140 14.82 -7.29 2.79
N ASN A 141 14.75 -6.76 4.02
CA ASN A 141 15.90 -6.25 4.78
C ASN A 141 16.64 -5.08 4.10
N LEU A 142 15.95 -4.26 3.33
CA LEU A 142 16.50 -3.08 2.67
C LEU A 142 16.08 -1.80 3.40
N HIS A 143 16.99 -0.83 3.47
CA HIS A 143 16.67 0.56 3.76
C HIS A 143 16.57 1.31 2.43
N ILE A 144 15.42 1.91 2.13
CA ILE A 144 15.14 2.62 0.87
C ILE A 144 14.73 4.04 1.19
N THR A 145 15.38 5.01 0.56
CA THR A 145 15.12 6.42 0.87
C THR A 145 15.36 7.36 -0.32
N HIS A 146 14.69 8.53 -0.28
CA HIS A 146 14.85 9.66 -1.20
C HIS A 146 14.65 9.34 -2.69
N TYR A 147 13.76 8.40 -3.02
CA TYR A 147 13.29 8.21 -4.38
C TYR A 147 12.09 9.12 -4.66
N LYS A 148 11.97 9.62 -5.91
CA LYS A 148 10.87 10.53 -6.30
C LYS A 148 9.53 9.83 -6.48
N GLY A 149 9.56 8.57 -6.87
CA GLY A 149 8.40 7.74 -7.10
C GLY A 149 8.26 6.72 -5.97
N ASN A 150 8.45 5.46 -6.28
CA ASN A 150 8.15 4.35 -5.40
C ASN A 150 9.41 3.72 -4.79
N ALA A 151 9.30 3.19 -3.56
CA ALA A 151 10.38 2.38 -3.03
C ALA A 151 10.35 0.97 -3.61
N ILE A 152 9.23 0.25 -3.51
CA ILE A 152 9.08 -1.10 -4.06
C ILE A 152 7.78 -1.16 -4.85
N MET A 153 7.87 -1.37 -6.16
CA MET A 153 6.71 -1.44 -7.04
C MET A 153 6.64 -2.78 -7.77
N GLY A 154 5.51 -3.46 -7.66
CA GLY A 154 5.20 -4.67 -8.41
C GLY A 154 4.35 -4.38 -9.63
N GLN A 155 4.66 -5.03 -10.74
CA GLN A 155 3.92 -4.94 -12.00
C GLN A 155 3.39 -6.31 -12.37
N ALA A 156 2.20 -6.66 -11.90
CA ALA A 156 1.50 -7.91 -12.16
C ALA A 156 2.24 -9.20 -11.74
N GLY A 157 3.27 -9.09 -10.89
CA GLY A 157 3.96 -10.26 -10.33
C GLY A 157 3.10 -10.95 -9.27
N ASN A 158 2.88 -12.26 -9.43
CA ASN A 158 2.15 -13.07 -8.47
C ASN A 158 3.06 -13.64 -7.38
N ASN A 159 2.47 -14.09 -6.27
CA ASN A 159 3.16 -14.77 -5.16
C ASN A 159 4.28 -13.92 -4.55
N PHE A 160 4.06 -12.62 -4.42
CA PHE A 160 5.08 -11.71 -3.89
C PHE A 160 5.16 -11.74 -2.36
N LEU A 161 6.36 -11.54 -1.85
CA LEU A 161 6.66 -11.36 -0.43
C LEU A 161 7.53 -10.12 -0.22
N ILE A 162 6.99 -9.11 0.46
CA ILE A 162 7.72 -7.87 0.77
C ILE A 162 7.73 -7.71 2.27
N ARG A 163 8.91 -7.86 2.89
CA ARG A 163 8.98 -7.88 4.36
C ARG A 163 10.25 -7.27 4.92
N ASN A 164 10.17 -6.84 6.17
CA ASN A 164 11.31 -6.36 6.96
C ASN A 164 12.08 -5.22 6.29
N ASN A 165 11.43 -4.41 5.45
CA ASN A 165 12.06 -3.26 4.83
C ASN A 165 11.83 -1.99 5.66
N ARG A 166 12.73 -1.04 5.54
CA ARG A 166 12.61 0.30 6.09
C ARG A 166 12.56 1.29 4.94
N VAL A 167 11.43 1.97 4.77
CA VAL A 167 11.20 2.92 3.67
C VAL A 167 10.96 4.30 4.27
N ILE A 168 11.80 5.26 3.92
CA ILE A 168 11.75 6.61 4.47
C ILE A 168 11.85 7.63 3.35
N ASP A 169 10.94 8.61 3.33
CA ASP A 169 10.94 9.75 2.41
C ASP A 169 11.01 9.34 0.93
N THR A 170 9.98 8.66 0.44
CA THR A 170 9.76 8.43 -0.99
C THR A 170 8.57 9.26 -1.50
N GLY A 171 8.63 9.66 -2.78
CA GLY A 171 7.78 10.72 -3.31
C GLY A 171 6.34 10.30 -3.61
N VAL A 172 6.05 9.02 -3.92
CA VAL A 172 4.67 8.61 -4.25
C VAL A 172 4.23 7.48 -3.35
N TYR A 173 4.70 6.25 -3.60
CA TYR A 173 4.34 5.10 -2.78
C TYR A 173 5.55 4.47 -2.10
N GLY A 174 5.36 3.98 -0.89
CA GLY A 174 6.36 3.16 -0.22
C GLY A 174 6.41 1.76 -0.83
N ILE A 175 5.39 0.94 -0.59
CA ILE A 175 5.26 -0.41 -1.14
C ILE A 175 3.99 -0.46 -1.98
N PHE A 176 4.15 -0.73 -3.27
CA PHE A 176 3.08 -0.70 -4.26
C PHE A 176 3.07 -1.95 -5.15
N PRO A 177 2.56 -3.10 -4.71
CA PRO A 177 2.19 -4.19 -5.62
C PRO A 177 0.96 -3.79 -6.43
N GLN A 178 1.05 -3.95 -7.76
CA GLN A 178 -0.01 -3.63 -8.69
C GLN A 178 -0.35 -4.86 -9.54
N LEU A 179 -1.65 -5.15 -9.71
CA LEU A 179 -2.17 -6.25 -10.53
C LEU A 179 -1.64 -7.64 -10.13
N GLY A 180 -1.07 -7.77 -8.93
CA GLY A 180 -0.56 -9.03 -8.41
C GLY A 180 -1.64 -9.88 -7.75
N LYS A 181 -1.41 -11.18 -7.72
CA LYS A 181 -2.25 -12.14 -7.00
C LYS A 181 -1.41 -12.97 -6.02
N ASN A 182 -1.98 -13.22 -4.85
CA ASN A 182 -1.34 -13.98 -3.79
C ASN A 182 -0.07 -13.32 -3.25
N GLY A 183 -0.23 -12.36 -2.34
CA GLY A 183 0.88 -11.54 -1.86
C GLY A 183 0.86 -11.27 -0.37
N LEU A 184 2.04 -11.20 0.23
CA LEU A 184 2.23 -10.86 1.63
C LEU A 184 3.14 -9.63 1.78
N VAL A 185 2.61 -8.60 2.47
CA VAL A 185 3.37 -7.40 2.86
C VAL A 185 3.43 -7.34 4.38
N SER A 186 4.59 -7.61 4.98
CA SER A 186 4.66 -7.77 6.42
C SER A 186 5.92 -7.24 7.08
N ASN A 187 5.79 -6.78 8.33
CA ASN A 187 6.92 -6.34 9.18
C ASN A 187 7.76 -5.20 8.56
N ASN A 188 7.16 -4.35 7.72
CA ASN A 188 7.85 -3.19 7.15
C ASN A 188 7.63 -1.95 8.04
N VAL A 189 8.56 -1.01 7.99
CA VAL A 189 8.47 0.30 8.65
C VAL A 189 8.53 1.38 7.58
N LEU A 190 7.47 2.21 7.49
CA LEU A 190 7.35 3.22 6.42
C LEU A 190 6.97 4.59 6.98
N SER A 191 7.65 5.63 6.51
CA SER A 191 7.42 7.00 6.97
C SER A 191 7.81 8.05 5.92
N GLY A 192 7.12 9.20 5.92
CA GLY A 192 7.43 10.33 5.04
C GLY A 192 7.03 10.14 3.59
N ILE A 193 5.98 9.36 3.32
CA ILE A 193 5.51 9.04 1.96
C ILE A 193 4.42 10.05 1.54
N GLU A 194 4.57 10.64 0.35
CA GLU A 194 3.71 11.74 -0.13
C GLU A 194 2.32 11.29 -0.60
N ASP A 195 2.10 9.98 -0.81
CA ASP A 195 0.80 9.40 -1.14
C ASP A 195 0.49 8.28 -0.13
N ALA A 196 0.73 7.02 -0.41
CA ALA A 196 0.46 5.93 0.51
C ALA A 196 1.73 5.17 0.92
N ALA A 197 1.87 4.88 2.23
CA ALA A 197 2.98 4.06 2.70
C ALA A 197 2.90 2.64 2.13
N ILE A 198 1.74 2.00 2.21
CA ILE A 198 1.47 0.70 1.58
C ILE A 198 0.22 0.86 0.72
N TYR A 199 0.35 0.61 -0.56
CA TYR A 199 -0.74 0.69 -1.52
C TYR A 199 -0.90 -0.65 -2.24
N ILE A 200 -2.02 -1.32 -2.02
CA ILE A 200 -2.40 -2.56 -2.69
C ILE A 200 -3.34 -2.19 -3.83
N GLY A 201 -2.81 -2.14 -5.06
CA GLY A 201 -3.52 -1.66 -6.24
C GLY A 201 -3.93 -2.77 -7.20
N MET A 202 -5.25 -2.92 -7.43
CA MET A 202 -5.79 -3.89 -8.38
C MET A 202 -5.32 -5.34 -8.14
N CYS A 203 -5.09 -5.68 -6.88
CA CYS A 203 -4.58 -6.97 -6.46
C CYS A 203 -5.70 -7.92 -5.99
N ASP A 204 -5.34 -9.18 -5.82
CA ASP A 204 -6.22 -10.23 -5.32
C ASP A 204 -5.48 -11.17 -4.35
N ASN A 205 -6.14 -11.63 -3.28
CA ASN A 205 -5.56 -12.51 -2.28
C ASN A 205 -4.30 -11.93 -1.60
N VAL A 206 -4.44 -10.76 -0.95
CA VAL A 206 -3.30 -10.08 -0.32
C VAL A 206 -3.46 -10.00 1.18
N HIS A 207 -2.37 -10.20 1.90
CA HIS A 207 -2.30 -10.06 3.34
C HIS A 207 -1.28 -8.98 3.74
N VAL A 208 -1.75 -7.94 4.42
CA VAL A 208 -0.93 -6.81 4.91
C VAL A 208 -0.93 -6.85 6.43
N ASN A 209 0.20 -7.25 7.04
CA ASN A 209 0.24 -7.42 8.48
C ASN A 209 1.53 -6.99 9.16
N ASN A 210 1.43 -6.67 10.44
CA ASN A 210 2.56 -6.34 11.32
C ASN A 210 3.44 -5.19 10.81
N ASN A 211 2.92 -4.32 9.95
CA ASN A 211 3.65 -3.14 9.48
C ASN A 211 3.48 -1.98 10.46
N GLU A 212 4.46 -1.08 10.47
CA GLU A 212 4.42 0.18 11.18
C GLU A 212 4.50 1.32 10.16
N VAL A 213 3.42 2.11 10.05
CA VAL A 213 3.27 3.19 9.06
C VAL A 213 2.87 4.49 9.76
N PHE A 214 3.70 5.52 9.61
CA PHE A 214 3.49 6.79 10.31
C PHE A 214 4.08 7.98 9.55
N ALA A 215 3.52 9.16 9.79
CA ALA A 215 3.93 10.41 9.14
C ALA A 215 3.87 10.36 7.60
N ASN A 216 2.85 9.69 7.06
CA ASN A 216 2.54 9.61 5.63
C ASN A 216 1.25 10.37 5.33
N VAL A 217 0.90 10.54 4.06
CA VAL A 217 -0.43 11.03 3.72
C VAL A 217 -1.45 9.93 3.96
N ALA A 218 -1.40 8.81 3.27
CA ALA A 218 -2.18 7.64 3.64
C ALA A 218 -1.28 6.56 4.26
N GLY A 219 -1.79 5.88 5.28
CA GLY A 219 -1.07 4.78 5.90
C GLY A 219 -1.10 3.53 5.04
N ILE A 220 -2.28 2.93 4.86
CA ILE A 220 -2.48 1.71 4.06
C ILE A 220 -3.69 1.90 3.16
N GLU A 221 -3.55 1.62 1.88
CA GLU A 221 -4.60 1.69 0.87
C GLU A 221 -4.86 0.32 0.23
N ILE A 222 -6.14 -0.03 0.14
CA ILE A 222 -6.65 -1.18 -0.61
C ILE A 222 -7.54 -0.61 -1.71
N GLU A 223 -6.99 -0.49 -2.90
CA GLU A 223 -7.66 0.16 -4.03
C GLU A 223 -7.94 -0.82 -5.16
N ASN A 224 -9.19 -0.83 -5.67
CA ASN A 224 -9.62 -1.71 -6.75
C ASN A 224 -9.15 -3.17 -6.56
N SER A 225 -9.11 -3.61 -5.29
CA SER A 225 -8.51 -4.89 -4.87
C SER A 225 -9.52 -5.75 -4.12
N ARG A 226 -9.29 -7.06 -4.06
CA ARG A 226 -10.22 -8.03 -3.52
C ARG A 226 -9.54 -9.03 -2.61
N HIS A 227 -10.34 -9.69 -1.75
CA HIS A 227 -9.88 -10.74 -0.83
C HIS A 227 -8.58 -10.29 -0.11
N SER A 228 -8.69 -9.17 0.63
CA SER A 228 -7.54 -8.57 1.30
C SER A 228 -7.75 -8.54 2.81
N ILE A 229 -6.70 -8.91 3.57
CA ILE A 229 -6.67 -8.77 5.02
C ILE A 229 -5.63 -7.73 5.41
N VAL A 230 -6.05 -6.72 6.17
CA VAL A 230 -5.19 -5.71 6.80
C VAL A 230 -5.27 -5.90 8.30
N GLU A 231 -4.25 -6.50 8.92
CA GLU A 231 -4.32 -6.82 10.34
C GLU A 231 -3.02 -6.60 11.10
N ASN A 232 -3.16 -6.34 12.40
CA ASN A 232 -2.04 -6.21 13.34
C ASN A 232 -1.03 -5.11 12.95
N ASN A 233 -1.44 -4.11 12.17
CA ASN A 233 -0.58 -2.99 11.80
C ASN A 233 -0.67 -1.86 12.83
N LYS A 234 0.40 -1.10 12.98
CA LYS A 234 0.45 0.17 13.68
C LYS A 234 0.37 1.30 12.66
N VAL A 235 -0.72 2.04 12.70
CA VAL A 235 -1.06 3.09 11.72
C VAL A 235 -1.33 4.38 12.47
N TYR A 236 -0.36 5.26 12.57
CA TYR A 236 -0.49 6.44 13.42
C TYR A 236 0.22 7.66 12.84
N ASN A 237 -0.23 8.85 13.23
CA ASN A 237 0.33 10.13 12.78
C ASN A 237 0.40 10.27 11.24
N ASN A 238 -0.49 9.61 10.49
CA ASN A 238 -0.70 9.86 9.07
C ASN A 238 -1.78 10.93 8.87
N THR A 239 -2.01 11.39 7.66
CA THR A 239 -3.17 12.25 7.37
C THR A 239 -4.46 11.41 7.41
N GLY A 240 -4.48 10.28 6.71
CA GLY A 240 -5.48 9.23 6.79
C GLY A 240 -4.86 7.89 7.18
N GLY A 241 -5.57 7.07 7.96
CA GLY A 241 -5.02 5.81 8.46
C GLY A 241 -5.10 4.68 7.44
N ILE A 242 -6.27 4.02 7.32
CA ILE A 242 -6.49 2.90 6.38
C ILE A 242 -7.63 3.26 5.44
N LEU A 243 -7.44 3.08 4.14
CA LEU A 243 -8.41 3.39 3.11
C LEU A 243 -8.74 2.13 2.30
N ALA A 244 -10.03 1.84 2.11
CA ALA A 244 -10.53 0.79 1.20
C ALA A 244 -11.48 1.47 0.20
N PHE A 245 -11.12 1.49 -1.08
CA PHE A 245 -11.85 2.31 -2.04
C PHE A 245 -11.70 1.86 -3.49
N ILE A 246 -12.53 2.43 -4.36
CA ILE A 246 -12.41 2.32 -5.81
C ILE A 246 -11.98 3.67 -6.38
N THR A 247 -10.94 3.67 -7.21
CA THR A 247 -10.66 4.77 -8.14
C THR A 247 -11.33 4.46 -9.48
N PRO A 248 -12.22 5.34 -9.95
CA PRO A 248 -12.88 5.18 -11.24
C PRO A 248 -11.89 5.19 -12.41
N GLY A 249 -12.19 4.44 -13.46
CA GLY A 249 -11.39 4.41 -14.67
C GLY A 249 -10.23 3.40 -14.66
N LEU A 250 -9.91 2.79 -13.51
CA LEU A 250 -8.90 1.73 -13.43
C LEU A 250 -9.39 0.42 -14.07
N PRO A 251 -8.49 -0.46 -14.50
CA PRO A 251 -8.83 -1.76 -15.13
C PRO A 251 -9.72 -2.66 -14.28
N ILE A 252 -9.42 -2.77 -13.00
CA ILE A 252 -10.24 -3.50 -12.03
C ILE A 252 -11.29 -2.54 -11.50
N LYS A 253 -12.57 -2.97 -11.53
CA LYS A 253 -13.73 -2.12 -11.27
C LYS A 253 -14.32 -2.29 -9.88
N THR A 254 -13.70 -3.12 -9.04
CA THR A 254 -14.26 -3.52 -7.76
C THR A 254 -13.24 -3.50 -6.64
N THR A 255 -13.67 -3.08 -5.46
CA THR A 255 -13.02 -3.37 -4.17
C THR A 255 -14.04 -4.08 -3.32
N PHE A 256 -13.78 -5.32 -2.95
CA PHE A 256 -14.69 -6.08 -2.08
C PHE A 256 -13.97 -7.18 -1.30
N ASP A 257 -14.65 -7.68 -0.27
CA ASP A 257 -14.15 -8.71 0.64
C ASP A 257 -12.80 -8.31 1.26
N VAL A 258 -12.85 -7.14 1.95
CA VAL A 258 -11.71 -6.56 2.65
C VAL A 258 -11.93 -6.65 4.16
N ILE A 259 -11.01 -7.28 4.87
CA ILE A 259 -11.02 -7.38 6.32
C ILE A 259 -9.97 -6.44 6.91
N ILE A 260 -10.40 -5.47 7.71
CA ILE A 260 -9.55 -4.55 8.47
C ILE A 260 -9.71 -4.89 9.94
N ARG A 261 -8.75 -5.59 10.55
CA ARG A 261 -8.90 -6.07 11.92
C ARG A 261 -7.64 -6.00 12.76
N ASN A 262 -7.83 -5.92 14.07
CA ASN A 262 -6.74 -5.98 15.05
C ASN A 262 -5.65 -4.92 14.83
N ASN A 263 -5.95 -3.82 14.13
CA ASN A 263 -4.99 -2.75 13.91
C ASN A 263 -5.05 -1.72 15.03
N PHE A 264 -3.94 -1.02 15.23
CA PHE A 264 -3.81 0.15 16.07
C PHE A 264 -3.80 1.39 15.16
N ILE A 265 -4.92 2.12 15.10
CA ILE A 265 -5.18 3.23 14.16
C ILE A 265 -5.41 4.50 14.98
N THR A 266 -4.32 5.22 15.27
CA THR A 266 -4.38 6.29 16.26
C THR A 266 -3.71 7.57 15.81
N ASP A 267 -4.31 8.69 16.24
CA ASP A 267 -3.72 10.01 16.06
C ASP A 267 -3.30 10.31 14.62
N ASN A 268 -4.06 9.87 13.61
CA ASN A 268 -3.77 10.14 12.19
C ASN A 268 -4.11 11.60 11.86
N ASN A 269 -3.37 12.52 12.45
CA ASN A 269 -3.61 13.95 12.43
C ASN A 269 -2.53 14.74 11.68
N HIS A 270 -1.66 14.08 10.94
CA HIS A 270 -0.61 14.74 10.18
C HIS A 270 -1.24 15.66 9.11
N PRO A 271 -0.80 16.91 8.96
CA PRO A 271 -1.25 17.76 7.88
C PRO A 271 -1.06 17.08 6.52
N ASN A 272 -2.05 17.19 5.63
CA ASN A 272 -1.94 16.61 4.30
C ASN A 272 -0.85 17.32 3.49
N PHE A 273 0.14 16.57 3.02
CA PHE A 273 1.24 17.06 2.17
C PHE A 273 1.29 16.36 0.80
N GLY A 274 0.21 15.63 0.45
CA GLY A 274 0.06 15.00 -0.86
C GLY A 274 0.14 16.02 -2.01
N ALA A 275 0.63 15.55 -3.14
CA ALA A 275 0.83 16.39 -4.31
C ALA A 275 -0.49 17.07 -4.73
N PRO A 276 -0.54 18.41 -4.89
CA PRO A 276 -1.76 19.08 -5.27
C PRO A 276 -2.38 18.52 -6.56
N GLY A 277 -3.67 18.15 -6.49
CA GLY A 277 -4.42 17.56 -7.59
C GLY A 277 -4.39 16.03 -7.64
N SER A 278 -3.64 15.36 -6.78
CA SER A 278 -3.80 13.91 -6.54
C SER A 278 -5.08 13.65 -5.74
N ILE A 279 -5.66 12.44 -5.89
CA ILE A 279 -6.86 12.04 -5.13
C ILE A 279 -6.58 12.11 -3.63
N VAL A 280 -5.43 11.62 -3.21
CA VAL A 280 -5.01 11.57 -1.80
C VAL A 280 -4.83 12.97 -1.18
N SER A 281 -4.57 14.01 -1.98
CA SER A 281 -4.53 15.39 -1.49
C SER A 281 -5.87 15.89 -0.96
N GLY A 282 -6.97 15.19 -1.29
CA GLY A 282 -8.32 15.43 -0.78
C GLY A 282 -8.64 14.72 0.53
N VAL A 283 -7.78 13.83 1.02
CA VAL A 283 -8.01 13.11 2.29
C VAL A 283 -7.94 14.07 3.47
N PRO A 284 -9.01 14.17 4.29
CA PRO A 284 -8.99 15.04 5.44
C PRO A 284 -8.06 14.53 6.54
N ALA A 285 -7.19 15.40 7.04
CA ALA A 285 -6.36 15.08 8.20
C ALA A 285 -7.23 14.73 9.43
N GLY A 286 -6.81 13.73 10.17
CA GLY A 286 -7.54 13.28 11.34
C GLY A 286 -8.56 12.17 11.06
N THR A 287 -8.43 11.46 9.95
CA THR A 287 -9.34 10.37 9.59
C THR A 287 -8.70 9.00 9.85
N GLY A 288 -9.38 8.15 10.63
CA GLY A 288 -8.87 6.82 10.97
C GLY A 288 -9.00 5.82 9.82
N ILE A 289 -10.25 5.52 9.40
CA ILE A 289 -10.55 4.60 8.30
C ILE A 289 -11.49 5.29 7.31
N ILE A 290 -11.26 5.08 6.02
CA ILE A 290 -12.16 5.50 4.93
C ILE A 290 -12.58 4.25 4.14
N VAL A 291 -13.90 4.11 3.92
CA VAL A 291 -14.47 3.16 2.99
C VAL A 291 -15.22 3.97 1.93
N MET A 292 -14.82 3.89 0.65
CA MET A 292 -15.43 4.66 -0.44
C MET A 292 -15.67 3.78 -1.67
N ALA A 293 -16.94 3.57 -1.99
CA ALA A 293 -17.35 2.73 -3.10
C ALA A 293 -16.80 1.28 -3.03
N ALA A 294 -16.54 0.78 -1.82
CA ALA A 294 -16.00 -0.55 -1.57
C ALA A 294 -17.05 -1.41 -0.85
N ASP A 295 -17.23 -2.64 -1.31
CA ASP A 295 -18.25 -3.57 -0.84
C ASP A 295 -17.68 -4.63 0.11
N GLU A 296 -18.54 -5.19 0.95
CA GLU A 296 -18.20 -6.33 1.83
C GLU A 296 -16.95 -6.06 2.68
N VAL A 297 -16.82 -4.81 3.17
CA VAL A 297 -15.72 -4.41 4.05
C VAL A 297 -16.07 -4.72 5.50
N THR A 298 -15.27 -5.53 6.16
CA THR A 298 -15.43 -5.82 7.59
C THR A 298 -14.35 -5.12 8.40
N ILE A 299 -14.78 -4.26 9.33
CA ILE A 299 -13.92 -3.52 10.26
C ILE A 299 -14.12 -4.10 11.66
N GLU A 300 -13.15 -4.88 12.16
CA GLU A 300 -13.32 -5.68 13.37
C GLU A 300 -12.14 -5.56 14.35
N ASN A 301 -12.44 -5.47 15.65
CA ASN A 301 -11.46 -5.54 16.73
C ASN A 301 -10.29 -4.56 16.63
N ASN A 302 -10.44 -3.43 15.94
CA ASN A 302 -9.40 -2.41 15.90
C ASN A 302 -9.46 -1.50 17.12
N ILE A 303 -8.32 -0.90 17.46
CA ILE A 303 -8.25 0.25 18.35
C ILE A 303 -8.16 1.49 17.45
N ILE A 304 -9.20 2.32 17.47
CA ILE A 304 -9.33 3.53 16.64
C ILE A 304 -9.51 4.72 17.57
N SER A 305 -8.47 5.54 17.73
CA SER A 305 -8.51 6.60 18.72
C SER A 305 -7.74 7.86 18.34
N GLY A 306 -8.14 8.99 18.88
CA GLY A 306 -7.42 10.25 18.73
C GLY A 306 -7.41 10.84 17.31
N ASN A 307 -8.18 10.27 16.38
CA ASN A 307 -8.32 10.79 15.03
C ASN A 307 -9.26 12.00 15.06
N LYS A 308 -8.72 13.20 14.95
CA LYS A 308 -9.41 14.47 15.26
C LYS A 308 -10.60 14.76 14.38
N ASN A 309 -10.58 14.31 13.13
CA ASN A 309 -11.68 14.49 12.20
C ASN A 309 -12.80 13.47 12.48
N VAL A 310 -12.48 12.17 12.42
CA VAL A 310 -13.41 11.08 12.61
C VAL A 310 -12.69 9.73 12.71
N GLY A 311 -13.26 8.75 13.41
CA GLY A 311 -12.71 7.39 13.48
C GLY A 311 -12.90 6.61 12.18
N ILE A 312 -14.16 6.54 11.68
CA ILE A 312 -14.51 5.82 10.44
C ILE A 312 -15.41 6.68 9.56
N VAL A 313 -15.10 6.78 8.28
CA VAL A 313 -15.96 7.35 7.22
C VAL A 313 -16.37 6.23 6.26
N ILE A 314 -17.68 6.14 5.99
CA ILE A 314 -18.24 5.32 4.92
C ILE A 314 -18.89 6.28 3.93
N THR A 315 -18.51 6.20 2.66
CA THR A 315 -19.02 7.13 1.65
C THR A 315 -19.11 6.49 0.27
N ASP A 316 -19.66 7.23 -0.68
CA ASP A 316 -19.82 6.80 -2.08
C ASP A 316 -19.25 7.85 -3.05
N HIS A 317 -19.12 7.48 -4.33
CA HIS A 317 -18.69 8.43 -5.36
C HIS A 317 -19.73 9.51 -5.66
N ASP A 318 -21.01 9.24 -5.41
CA ASP A 318 -22.09 10.19 -5.67
C ASP A 318 -22.07 11.38 -4.73
N SER A 319 -21.46 11.22 -3.58
CA SER A 319 -21.27 12.27 -2.56
C SER A 319 -20.18 13.30 -2.91
N PHE A 320 -19.35 13.03 -3.95
CA PHE A 320 -18.24 13.90 -4.34
C PHE A 320 -18.41 14.42 -5.77
N ALA A 321 -18.56 15.74 -5.91
CA ALA A 321 -18.73 16.39 -7.22
C ALA A 321 -17.51 16.26 -8.15
N ASN A 322 -16.32 16.05 -7.60
CA ASN A 322 -15.06 16.08 -8.33
C ASN A 322 -14.52 14.70 -8.72
N ILE A 323 -15.20 13.62 -8.33
CA ILE A 323 -14.81 12.26 -8.73
C ILE A 323 -15.40 11.95 -10.10
N THR A 324 -14.57 11.53 -11.04
CA THR A 324 -15.02 11.06 -12.35
C THR A 324 -15.87 9.80 -12.16
N LYS A 325 -17.09 9.78 -12.75
CA LYS A 325 -17.96 8.59 -12.68
C LYS A 325 -17.51 7.55 -13.68
N ASP A 326 -17.41 6.32 -13.24
CA ASP A 326 -17.15 5.15 -14.09
C ASP A 326 -18.43 4.29 -14.14
N PRO A 327 -19.08 4.16 -15.31
CA PRO A 327 -20.33 3.40 -15.40
C PRO A 327 -20.17 1.90 -15.13
N ASP A 328 -18.93 1.38 -15.19
CA ASP A 328 -18.62 -0.02 -14.95
C ASP A 328 -18.28 -0.33 -13.48
N SER A 329 -18.21 0.70 -12.62
CA SER A 329 -17.96 0.56 -11.18
C SER A 329 -19.21 0.89 -10.37
N ASP A 330 -19.54 0.10 -9.33
CA ASP A 330 -20.56 0.48 -8.36
C ASP A 330 -20.05 1.69 -7.56
N PRO A 331 -20.78 2.81 -7.54
CA PRO A 331 -20.37 3.98 -6.79
C PRO A 331 -20.57 3.86 -5.26
N HIS A 332 -21.32 2.87 -4.79
CA HIS A 332 -21.74 2.75 -3.40
C HIS A 332 -20.80 1.88 -2.55
N SER A 333 -20.89 2.04 -1.22
CA SER A 333 -20.22 1.16 -0.25
C SER A 333 -21.25 0.28 0.41
N ASP A 334 -21.45 -0.92 -0.10
CA ASP A 334 -22.48 -1.83 0.38
C ASP A 334 -21.94 -2.93 1.29
N LYS A 335 -22.80 -3.49 2.16
CA LYS A 335 -22.48 -4.61 3.06
C LYS A 335 -21.26 -4.35 3.97
N VAL A 336 -21.08 -3.10 4.40
CA VAL A 336 -20.01 -2.75 5.36
C VAL A 336 -20.42 -3.22 6.75
N SER A 337 -19.57 -4.01 7.39
CA SER A 337 -19.79 -4.55 8.74
C SER A 337 -18.80 -3.95 9.73
N ILE A 338 -19.30 -3.31 10.80
CA ILE A 338 -18.48 -2.74 11.86
C ILE A 338 -18.70 -3.54 13.13
N LEU A 339 -17.68 -4.29 13.52
CA LEU A 339 -17.75 -5.31 14.56
C LEU A 339 -16.74 -5.03 15.68
N ASN A 340 -17.23 -4.79 16.88
CA ASN A 340 -16.44 -4.91 18.12
C ASN A 340 -15.14 -4.07 18.18
N ASN A 341 -15.11 -2.89 17.54
CA ASN A 341 -13.95 -2.01 17.63
C ASN A 341 -13.93 -1.24 18.96
N LEU A 342 -12.74 -0.94 19.47
CA LEU A 342 -12.53 -0.03 20.57
C LEU A 342 -12.28 1.38 20.02
N MET A 343 -13.27 2.26 20.14
CA MET A 343 -13.21 3.62 19.61
C MET A 343 -13.34 4.66 20.71
N PHE A 344 -12.44 5.64 20.74
CA PHE A 344 -12.49 6.73 21.74
C PHE A 344 -11.67 7.94 21.29
N ASN A 345 -12.05 9.11 21.76
CA ASN A 345 -11.37 10.39 21.47
C ASN A 345 -11.27 10.76 19.99
N ASN A 346 -12.14 10.21 19.12
CA ASN A 346 -12.20 10.63 17.72
C ASN A 346 -13.14 11.82 17.54
N GLY A 347 -13.02 12.54 16.42
CA GLY A 347 -13.96 13.59 16.02
C GLY A 347 -13.93 14.87 16.88
N ALA A 348 -12.82 15.17 17.54
CA ALA A 348 -12.68 16.36 18.38
C ALA A 348 -12.58 17.66 17.55
N GLU A 349 -11.97 17.61 16.38
CA GLU A 349 -11.75 18.75 15.48
C GLU A 349 -12.16 18.38 14.04
N PRO A 350 -13.47 18.12 13.77
CA PRO A 350 -13.93 17.69 12.46
C PRO A 350 -13.82 18.81 11.42
N ILE A 351 -13.68 18.44 10.15
CA ILE A 351 -13.72 19.39 9.02
C ILE A 351 -15.08 20.08 8.90
N ASP A 352 -15.16 21.15 8.13
CA ASP A 352 -16.36 21.99 8.06
C ASP A 352 -17.57 21.24 7.48
N ASP A 353 -17.39 20.34 6.54
CA ASP A 353 -18.47 19.49 6.00
C ASP A 353 -19.10 18.61 7.09
N ILE A 354 -18.28 18.00 7.94
CA ILE A 354 -18.76 17.22 9.09
C ILE A 354 -19.44 18.11 10.13
N LYS A 355 -18.90 19.31 10.38
CA LYS A 355 -19.58 20.28 11.26
C LYS A 355 -20.96 20.66 10.72
N ALA A 356 -21.06 20.91 9.42
CA ALA A 356 -22.34 21.22 8.77
C ALA A 356 -23.34 20.06 8.89
N LEU A 357 -22.91 18.82 8.67
CA LEU A 357 -23.73 17.62 8.85
C LEU A 357 -24.20 17.47 10.31
N LYS A 358 -23.35 17.71 11.29
CA LYS A 358 -23.71 17.69 12.70
C LYS A 358 -24.77 18.72 13.04
N ILE A 359 -24.65 19.95 12.54
CA ILE A 359 -25.64 21.02 12.71
C ILE A 359 -26.97 20.60 12.09
N ALA A 360 -26.96 20.14 10.84
CA ALA A 360 -28.17 19.72 10.12
C ALA A 360 -28.89 18.55 10.81
N SER A 361 -28.14 17.68 11.48
CA SER A 361 -28.66 16.51 12.18
C SER A 361 -28.92 16.77 13.68
N LEU A 362 -28.74 17.99 14.15
CA LEU A 362 -28.84 18.37 15.57
C LEU A 362 -28.00 17.49 16.51
N THR A 363 -26.85 17.03 16.00
CA THR A 363 -25.91 16.17 16.73
C THR A 363 -24.87 17.00 17.46
N SER A 364 -24.74 16.81 18.77
CA SER A 364 -23.72 17.44 19.60
C SER A 364 -22.61 16.43 19.99
N GLY A 365 -21.43 16.94 20.33
CA GLY A 365 -20.29 16.11 20.75
C GLY A 365 -19.49 15.49 19.58
N PRO A 366 -18.40 14.77 19.89
CA PRO A 366 -17.58 14.06 18.91
C PRO A 366 -18.35 12.89 18.27
N VAL A 367 -17.92 12.47 17.08
CA VAL A 367 -18.54 11.39 16.34
C VAL A 367 -17.44 10.41 15.91
N ASP A 368 -17.64 9.13 16.21
CA ASP A 368 -16.70 8.06 15.84
C ASP A 368 -16.92 7.55 14.41
N ILE A 369 -18.19 7.47 13.97
CA ILE A 369 -18.55 6.88 12.67
C ILE A 369 -19.44 7.87 11.90
N ILE A 370 -19.10 8.10 10.65
CA ILE A 370 -19.91 8.90 9.71
C ILE A 370 -20.19 8.07 8.46
N SER A 371 -21.45 8.04 8.03
CA SER A 371 -21.85 7.52 6.75
C SER A 371 -22.50 8.62 5.92
N VAL A 372 -21.99 8.85 4.71
CA VAL A 372 -22.50 9.84 3.74
C VAL A 372 -22.73 9.13 2.40
N GLY A 373 -23.92 9.32 1.83
CA GLY A 373 -24.33 8.64 0.60
C GLY A 373 -25.08 7.34 0.87
N THR A 374 -25.06 6.44 -0.09
CA THR A 374 -25.77 5.16 -0.04
C THR A 374 -24.88 4.03 0.45
N SER A 375 -25.36 3.27 1.43
CA SER A 375 -24.69 2.08 1.95
C SER A 375 -25.75 1.05 2.30
N ARG A 376 -26.00 0.10 1.36
CA ARG A 376 -27.04 -0.93 1.47
C ARG A 376 -26.52 -2.12 2.27
N ASP A 377 -27.41 -2.77 3.02
CA ASP A 377 -27.12 -4.00 3.78
C ASP A 377 -25.92 -3.91 4.74
N SER A 378 -25.54 -2.69 5.10
CA SER A 378 -24.47 -2.42 6.07
C SER A 378 -24.98 -2.51 7.50
N CYS A 379 -24.11 -2.86 8.45
CA CYS A 379 -24.50 -3.09 9.82
C CYS A 379 -23.47 -2.65 10.87
N LEU A 380 -23.96 -2.40 12.08
CA LEU A 380 -23.16 -2.16 13.30
C LEU A 380 -23.48 -3.26 14.33
N LEU A 381 -22.48 -3.88 14.92
CA LEU A 381 -22.71 -4.93 15.92
C LEU A 381 -23.43 -4.37 17.17
N ASN A 382 -23.00 -3.26 17.67
CA ASN A 382 -23.59 -2.58 18.84
C ASN A 382 -23.88 -1.10 18.49
N PRO A 383 -24.99 -0.78 17.80
CA PRO A 383 -25.23 0.58 17.27
C PRO A 383 -25.19 1.68 18.35
N GLY A 384 -25.60 1.37 19.59
CA GLY A 384 -25.58 2.34 20.69
C GLY A 384 -24.20 2.56 21.32
N GLN A 385 -23.19 1.82 20.95
CA GLN A 385 -21.84 1.94 21.51
C GLN A 385 -21.06 3.10 20.89
N TYR A 386 -21.33 3.43 19.62
CA TYR A 386 -20.56 4.41 18.87
C TYR A 386 -21.37 5.68 18.59
N PRO A 387 -20.91 6.87 19.02
CA PRO A 387 -21.45 8.11 18.48
C PRO A 387 -21.34 8.13 16.96
N SER A 388 -22.47 8.07 16.27
CA SER A 388 -22.49 7.93 14.81
C SER A 388 -23.43 8.91 14.14
N LEU A 389 -23.14 9.25 12.88
CA LEU A 389 -23.91 10.15 12.04
C LEU A 389 -24.13 9.52 10.67
N GLY A 390 -25.37 9.57 10.16
CA GLY A 390 -25.73 9.02 8.86
C GLY A 390 -25.98 7.50 8.83
N THR A 391 -25.81 6.80 9.95
CA THR A 391 -25.92 5.32 10.05
C THR A 391 -27.36 4.81 10.31
N LYS A 392 -28.39 5.62 10.11
CA LYS A 392 -29.78 5.22 10.40
C LYS A 392 -30.29 4.07 9.52
N SER A 393 -29.73 3.89 8.33
CA SER A 393 -30.05 2.79 7.41
C SER A 393 -29.30 1.51 7.75
N PHE A 394 -28.31 1.55 8.63
CA PHE A 394 -27.53 0.37 8.99
C PHE A 394 -28.36 -0.57 9.87
N GLY A 395 -28.31 -1.85 9.54
CA GLY A 395 -28.86 -2.90 10.37
C GLY A 395 -28.02 -3.17 11.62
N THR A 396 -28.50 -4.06 12.48
CA THR A 396 -27.68 -4.65 13.55
C THR A 396 -27.02 -5.89 13.00
N CYS A 397 -25.67 -5.94 13.04
CA CYS A 397 -24.96 -7.15 12.65
C CYS A 397 -25.33 -8.31 13.59
N GLY A 398 -25.39 -9.53 13.05
CA GLY A 398 -25.37 -10.75 13.87
C GLY A 398 -24.05 -10.87 14.62
N PHE A 399 -24.00 -11.78 15.59
CA PHE A 399 -22.74 -12.13 16.26
C PHE A 399 -21.87 -12.93 15.29
N SER A 400 -21.25 -12.24 14.37
CA SER A 400 -20.31 -12.78 13.39
C SER A 400 -18.92 -12.24 13.69
N THR A 401 -17.91 -12.98 13.30
CA THR A 401 -16.50 -12.61 13.42
C THR A 401 -15.76 -13.12 12.21
N THR A 402 -14.70 -12.45 11.83
CA THR A 402 -13.80 -12.90 10.76
C THR A 402 -12.69 -13.82 11.28
N ALA A 403 -12.76 -14.27 12.55
CA ALA A 403 -11.71 -15.07 13.18
C ALA A 403 -11.42 -16.40 12.45
N ASP A 404 -12.42 -16.98 11.79
CA ASP A 404 -12.26 -18.22 11.01
C ASP A 404 -11.54 -17.99 9.67
N THR A 405 -11.51 -16.75 9.17
CA THR A 405 -10.76 -16.37 7.97
C THR A 405 -9.32 -16.06 8.34
N VAL A 406 -8.49 -17.09 8.43
CA VAL A 406 -7.08 -16.93 8.86
C VAL A 406 -6.28 -16.12 7.84
N THR A 407 -6.52 -16.34 6.56
CA THR A 407 -5.85 -15.63 5.46
C THR A 407 -6.62 -15.80 4.16
N TYR A 408 -6.40 -14.89 3.23
CA TYR A 408 -6.79 -15.06 1.83
C TYR A 408 -5.63 -15.53 0.94
N LEU A 409 -4.42 -15.70 1.49
CA LEU A 409 -3.34 -16.31 0.73
C LEU A 409 -3.74 -17.70 0.26
N LEU A 410 -3.42 -17.99 -0.98
CA LEU A 410 -3.75 -19.26 -1.60
C LEU A 410 -2.82 -20.38 -1.04
N PRO A 411 -3.30 -21.61 -0.90
CA PRO A 411 -2.49 -22.71 -0.35
C PRO A 411 -1.31 -23.09 -1.27
N GLU A 412 -1.45 -22.87 -2.57
CA GLU A 412 -0.45 -23.12 -3.59
C GLU A 412 -0.12 -21.86 -4.37
N PRO A 413 1.12 -21.70 -4.86
CA PRO A 413 1.49 -20.56 -5.69
C PRO A 413 0.63 -20.45 -6.95
N VAL A 414 0.25 -19.26 -7.31
CA VAL A 414 -0.39 -18.96 -8.59
C VAL A 414 0.62 -19.15 -9.71
N ALA A 415 0.23 -19.79 -10.78
CA ALA A 415 1.10 -19.93 -11.95
C ALA A 415 1.54 -18.57 -12.50
N PRO A 416 2.77 -18.44 -13.00
CA PRO A 416 3.22 -17.25 -13.69
C PRO A 416 2.27 -16.86 -14.82
N ARG A 417 2.07 -15.56 -15.02
CA ARG A 417 1.36 -15.07 -16.20
C ARG A 417 2.28 -15.16 -17.41
N GLU A 418 1.76 -15.72 -18.48
CA GLU A 418 2.42 -15.64 -19.79
C GLU A 418 2.01 -14.33 -20.45
N PHE A 419 2.96 -13.44 -20.63
CA PHE A 419 2.77 -12.19 -21.38
C PHE A 419 3.46 -12.25 -22.72
N LYS A 420 2.72 -11.90 -23.76
CA LYS A 420 3.34 -11.55 -25.04
C LYS A 420 4.14 -10.26 -24.89
N LEU A 421 5.10 -10.02 -25.77
CA LEU A 421 5.95 -8.82 -25.70
C LEU A 421 5.13 -7.52 -25.74
N GLU A 422 4.08 -7.48 -26.53
CA GLU A 422 3.13 -6.36 -26.65
C GLU A 422 2.45 -6.08 -25.29
N GLU A 423 2.05 -7.12 -24.57
CA GLU A 423 1.43 -7.02 -23.26
C GLU A 423 2.44 -6.55 -22.19
N LYS A 424 3.71 -6.96 -22.29
CA LYS A 424 4.80 -6.43 -21.47
C LYS A 424 4.99 -4.94 -21.70
N GLY A 425 4.96 -4.48 -22.94
CA GLY A 425 5.01 -3.06 -23.30
C GLY A 425 3.87 -2.26 -22.66
N LYS A 426 2.65 -2.79 -22.70
CA LYS A 426 1.47 -2.24 -22.05
C LYS A 426 1.64 -2.16 -20.53
N MET A 427 2.11 -3.23 -19.89
CA MET A 427 2.38 -3.25 -18.45
C MET A 427 3.40 -2.19 -18.03
N VAL A 428 4.50 -2.08 -18.77
CA VAL A 428 5.54 -1.08 -18.50
C VAL A 428 4.99 0.34 -18.71
N TYR A 429 4.18 0.57 -19.73
CA TYR A 429 3.51 1.85 -19.89
C TYR A 429 2.68 2.22 -18.66
N TYR A 430 1.80 1.34 -18.20
CA TYR A 430 0.96 1.62 -17.04
C TYR A 430 1.75 1.69 -15.73
N GLY A 431 2.76 0.85 -15.55
CA GLY A 431 3.55 0.81 -14.34
C GLY A 431 4.61 1.92 -14.22
N VAL A 432 5.16 2.37 -15.35
CA VAL A 432 6.31 3.31 -15.34
C VAL A 432 5.97 4.66 -15.95
N CYS A 433 5.10 4.68 -16.97
CA CYS A 433 4.90 5.88 -17.79
C CYS A 433 3.60 6.63 -17.45
N ALA A 434 2.51 5.91 -17.21
CA ALA A 434 1.16 6.48 -17.11
C ALA A 434 0.97 7.42 -15.90
N GLY A 435 1.71 7.20 -14.81
CA GLY A 435 1.69 8.12 -13.67
C GLY A 435 2.18 9.53 -13.98
N CYS A 436 3.02 9.68 -15.04
CA CYS A 436 3.49 10.98 -15.51
C CYS A 436 2.85 11.42 -16.83
N HIS A 437 2.36 10.48 -17.64
CA HIS A 437 1.86 10.71 -19.00
C HIS A 437 0.44 10.15 -19.16
N ALA A 438 -0.58 10.93 -18.78
CA ALA A 438 -1.97 10.59 -19.11
C ALA A 438 -2.22 10.74 -20.61
N TYR A 439 -3.29 10.10 -21.14
CA TYR A 439 -3.52 10.08 -22.58
C TYR A 439 -3.73 11.48 -23.17
N ASN A 440 -4.71 12.22 -22.67
CA ASN A 440 -5.15 13.52 -23.22
C ASN A 440 -5.03 14.69 -22.23
N MET A 441 -4.37 14.47 -21.11
CA MET A 441 -4.27 15.47 -20.06
C MET A 441 -2.80 15.68 -19.66
N ARG A 442 -2.44 16.93 -19.45
CA ARG A 442 -1.13 17.26 -18.88
C ARG A 442 -1.08 16.82 -17.42
N MET A 443 -0.11 16.00 -17.11
CA MET A 443 0.27 15.64 -15.74
C MET A 443 1.68 16.19 -15.44
N ILE A 444 2.57 15.35 -14.93
CA ILE A 444 3.99 15.69 -14.73
C ILE A 444 4.70 15.85 -16.09
N GLY A 445 4.39 14.97 -17.04
CA GLY A 445 4.88 15.00 -18.41
C GLY A 445 3.80 15.44 -19.43
N PRO A 446 4.16 15.53 -20.71
CA PRO A 446 3.20 15.83 -21.77
C PRO A 446 2.19 14.68 -21.95
N PRO A 447 0.97 14.97 -22.44
CA PRO A 447 -0.01 13.97 -22.82
C PRO A 447 0.52 12.98 -23.84
N VAL A 448 0.05 11.73 -23.78
CA VAL A 448 0.43 10.68 -24.75
C VAL A 448 0.08 11.07 -26.18
N GLU A 449 -1.08 11.68 -26.42
CA GLU A 449 -1.45 12.22 -27.75
C GLU A 449 -0.42 13.22 -28.31
N THR A 450 0.20 14.02 -27.44
CA THR A 450 1.30 14.92 -27.82
C THR A 450 2.55 14.13 -28.18
N ILE A 451 2.87 13.09 -27.42
CA ILE A 451 4.02 12.20 -27.70
C ILE A 451 3.79 11.46 -29.01
N GLN A 452 2.58 10.96 -29.26
CA GLN A 452 2.18 10.31 -30.52
C GLN A 452 2.40 11.25 -31.72
N ALA A 453 1.99 12.52 -31.59
CA ALA A 453 2.19 13.50 -32.65
C ALA A 453 3.68 13.82 -32.89
N LEU A 454 4.50 13.88 -31.84
CA LEU A 454 5.93 14.19 -31.93
C LEU A 454 6.78 13.03 -32.50
N TYR A 455 6.36 11.80 -32.26
CA TYR A 455 7.11 10.59 -32.60
C TYR A 455 6.34 9.66 -33.56
N MET A 456 5.40 10.21 -34.33
CA MET A 456 4.61 9.46 -35.32
C MET A 456 5.49 8.50 -36.10
N ASP A 457 5.13 7.23 -36.13
CA ASP A 457 5.86 6.14 -36.82
C ASP A 457 7.34 5.96 -36.41
N ASN A 458 7.76 6.58 -35.29
CA ASN A 458 9.14 6.53 -34.83
C ASN A 458 9.27 6.05 -33.37
N PRO A 459 8.95 4.78 -33.05
CA PRO A 459 9.13 4.25 -31.70
C PRO A 459 10.60 4.26 -31.23
N GLN A 460 11.56 4.18 -32.16
CA GLN A 460 12.98 4.27 -31.80
C GLN A 460 13.34 5.64 -31.22
N GLY A 461 12.75 6.71 -31.73
CA GLY A 461 12.95 8.04 -31.18
C GLY A 461 12.48 8.17 -29.71
N ILE A 462 11.41 7.46 -29.34
CA ILE A 462 10.99 7.36 -27.92
C ILE A 462 12.01 6.56 -27.12
N VAL A 463 12.44 5.39 -27.63
CA VAL A 463 13.44 4.55 -26.96
C VAL A 463 14.73 5.32 -26.68
N ASP A 464 15.23 6.05 -27.67
CA ASP A 464 16.45 6.86 -27.52
C ASP A 464 16.27 7.97 -26.49
N TYR A 465 15.11 8.63 -26.53
CA TYR A 465 14.79 9.70 -25.57
C TYR A 465 14.67 9.18 -24.14
N ILE A 466 13.92 8.11 -23.88
CA ILE A 466 13.74 7.57 -22.52
C ILE A 466 15.02 6.93 -21.98
N SER A 467 15.93 6.51 -22.84
CA SER A 467 17.24 5.98 -22.45
C SER A 467 18.19 7.07 -21.96
N ASN A 468 18.11 8.26 -22.54
CA ASN A 468 18.95 9.41 -22.17
C ASN A 468 18.18 10.72 -22.34
N PRO A 469 17.16 10.98 -21.51
CA PRO A 469 16.28 12.13 -21.67
C PRO A 469 17.01 13.45 -21.45
N THR A 470 16.70 14.41 -22.31
CA THR A 470 17.16 15.81 -22.17
C THR A 470 15.96 16.71 -21.94
N LYS A 471 16.10 17.71 -21.08
CA LYS A 471 15.03 18.68 -20.85
C LYS A 471 14.81 19.50 -22.11
N LYS A 472 13.66 19.33 -22.79
CA LYS A 472 13.33 20.02 -24.05
C LYS A 472 12.51 21.30 -23.85
N ARG A 473 11.84 21.45 -22.70
CA ARG A 473 10.95 22.58 -22.39
C ARG A 473 11.08 22.95 -20.91
N ASP A 474 10.99 24.23 -20.62
CA ASP A 474 11.14 24.72 -19.24
C ASP A 474 9.89 24.52 -18.38
N ASP A 475 8.73 24.40 -19.02
CA ASP A 475 7.44 24.20 -18.37
C ASP A 475 7.16 22.74 -17.96
N TYR A 476 8.08 21.80 -18.24
CA TYR A 476 8.05 20.43 -17.75
C TYR A 476 9.29 20.12 -16.91
N PRO A 477 9.18 19.27 -15.88
CA PRO A 477 10.34 18.79 -15.16
C PRO A 477 11.22 17.92 -16.07
N ALA A 478 12.46 17.67 -15.65
CA ALA A 478 13.32 16.72 -16.35
C ALA A 478 12.79 15.29 -16.15
N MET A 479 12.61 14.56 -17.25
CA MET A 479 12.22 13.17 -17.20
C MET A 479 13.38 12.32 -16.64
N PRO A 480 13.14 11.39 -15.71
CA PRO A 480 14.16 10.43 -15.27
C PRO A 480 14.50 9.43 -16.38
N LYS A 481 15.74 8.92 -16.38
CA LYS A 481 16.17 7.89 -17.30
C LYS A 481 15.45 6.57 -17.05
N GLN A 482 15.13 5.86 -18.12
CA GLN A 482 14.53 4.52 -18.08
C GLN A 482 15.51 3.47 -18.65
N ASP A 483 16.83 3.66 -18.48
CA ASP A 483 17.88 2.81 -19.03
C ASP A 483 18.05 1.48 -18.28
N TYR A 484 17.43 1.34 -17.11
CA TYR A 484 17.33 0.08 -16.37
C TYR A 484 16.40 -0.96 -17.04
N LEU A 485 15.42 -0.52 -17.84
CA LEU A 485 14.61 -1.40 -18.67
C LEU A 485 15.46 -1.96 -19.83
N SER A 486 15.25 -3.23 -20.19
CA SER A 486 15.94 -3.79 -21.37
C SER A 486 15.55 -3.04 -22.65
N PRO A 487 16.42 -3.01 -23.69
CA PRO A 487 16.09 -2.37 -24.97
C PRO A 487 14.80 -2.88 -25.60
N GLU A 488 14.52 -4.18 -25.46
CA GLU A 488 13.32 -4.85 -25.97
C GLU A 488 12.07 -4.34 -25.24
N ILE A 489 12.11 -4.24 -23.93
CA ILE A 489 11.00 -3.74 -23.10
C ILE A 489 10.75 -2.25 -23.37
N ARG A 490 11.81 -1.43 -23.49
CA ARG A 490 11.65 -0.02 -23.87
C ARG A 490 10.99 0.12 -25.23
N ARG A 491 11.35 -0.72 -26.19
CA ARG A 491 10.77 -0.75 -27.53
C ARG A 491 9.28 -1.11 -27.47
N ALA A 492 8.93 -2.16 -26.76
CA ALA A 492 7.54 -2.59 -26.60
C ALA A 492 6.68 -1.52 -25.91
N ALA A 493 7.19 -0.83 -24.89
CA ALA A 493 6.50 0.28 -24.23
C ALA A 493 6.31 1.47 -25.17
N ALA A 494 7.31 1.82 -25.98
CA ALA A 494 7.22 2.89 -26.97
C ALA A 494 6.19 2.56 -28.07
N GLU A 495 6.16 1.33 -28.56
CA GLU A 495 5.16 0.86 -29.54
C GLU A 495 3.75 0.89 -28.96
N PHE A 496 3.58 0.43 -27.72
CA PHE A 496 2.29 0.53 -27.02
C PHE A 496 1.85 2.00 -26.90
N MET A 497 2.73 2.89 -26.44
CA MET A 497 2.42 4.33 -26.28
C MET A 497 2.00 4.97 -27.61
N LEU A 498 2.62 4.61 -28.73
CA LEU A 498 2.27 5.15 -30.04
C LEU A 498 0.93 4.62 -30.59
N ASN A 499 0.51 3.42 -30.17
CA ASN A 499 -0.68 2.74 -30.69
C ASN A 499 -1.88 2.76 -29.73
N THR A 500 -1.72 3.28 -28.49
CA THR A 500 -2.82 3.37 -27.53
C THR A 500 -3.76 4.52 -27.86
N ASP A 501 -5.03 4.39 -27.46
CA ASP A 501 -6.06 5.43 -27.55
C ASP A 501 -6.60 5.79 -26.16
N SER A 502 -7.54 6.73 -26.10
CA SER A 502 -8.21 7.16 -24.87
C SER A 502 -9.01 6.04 -24.18
N LYS A 503 -9.23 4.92 -24.86
CA LYS A 503 -9.94 3.74 -24.36
C LYS A 503 -8.99 2.60 -23.99
N GLY A 504 -7.69 2.83 -24.07
CA GLY A 504 -6.62 1.85 -23.81
C GLY A 504 -6.61 1.30 -22.39
N VAL A 505 -7.77 0.80 -21.94
CA VAL A 505 -7.97 0.16 -20.65
C VAL A 505 -7.35 -1.23 -20.69
N PHE A 506 -6.59 -1.54 -19.67
CA PHE A 506 -6.08 -2.90 -19.46
C PHE A 506 -7.27 -3.79 -19.05
N HIS A 507 -7.78 -4.60 -19.95
CA HIS A 507 -8.71 -5.68 -19.62
C HIS A 507 -7.93 -6.96 -19.44
N ASP A 508 -7.68 -7.37 -18.19
CA ASP A 508 -7.27 -8.75 -17.91
C ASP A 508 -8.54 -9.60 -17.69
N PRO A 509 -8.91 -10.46 -18.66
CA PRO A 509 -10.13 -11.29 -18.53
C PRO A 509 -10.09 -12.21 -17.30
N ALA A 510 -8.90 -12.59 -16.85
CA ALA A 510 -8.73 -13.48 -15.68
C ALA A 510 -9.07 -12.77 -14.37
N LEU A 511 -8.91 -11.45 -14.28
CA LEU A 511 -9.24 -10.67 -13.10
C LEU A 511 -10.72 -10.26 -13.03
N ASN A 512 -11.44 -10.24 -14.16
CA ASN A 512 -12.82 -9.83 -14.24
C ASN A 512 -13.85 -11.00 -14.18
N GLN A 513 -13.41 -12.26 -14.07
CA GLN A 513 -14.28 -13.44 -14.14
C GLN A 513 -14.89 -13.88 -12.80
N GLN A 514 -14.76 -13.11 -11.73
CA GLN A 514 -15.38 -13.45 -10.44
C GLN A 514 -16.27 -12.32 -9.96
N LYS A 515 -17.53 -12.38 -10.34
CA LYS A 515 -18.68 -11.85 -9.58
C LYS A 515 -19.46 -13.02 -9.02
#